data_232aca5d29eb276136c284e19488e258
#
_entry.id   232aca5d29eb276136c284e19488e258
#
_cell.length_a   1.000
_cell.length_b   1.000
_cell.length_c   1.000
_cell.angle_alpha   90.00
_cell.angle_beta   90.00
_cell.angle_gamma   90.00
#
_symmetry.space_group_name_H-M   'P 1'
#
loop_
_entity.id
_entity.type
_entity.pdbx_description
1 polymer ?
#
loop_
_entity_poly.entity_id
_entity_poly.type
_entity_poly.pdbx_seq_one_letter_code
_entity_poly.pdbx_strand_id
1 'polypeptide(L)'
;MGFGDAIRTCFSKYIVFEGRASRPEYWWFFLFYFIVYAVAAVVDTALETGYVVAGIVGLVFFLPLLAAAIRRLHDTGRSGWWYLIILIPFVGFIILIVFLASQGNPAQNEYGPPPGGTAMGGTAVAPPPPPPA
;
A
#
# COMPACT_ATOMS: atom_id res chain seq x y z
N MET A 1 11.84 5.72 1.03
CA MET A 1 11.61 4.49 1.84
C MET A 1 12.20 3.32 1.09
N GLY A 2 13.03 2.59 1.74
CA GLY A 2 13.65 1.42 1.15
C GLY A 2 12.83 0.16 1.31
N PHE A 3 13.33 -0.94 0.73
CA PHE A 3 12.63 -2.22 0.73
C PHE A 3 12.34 -2.70 2.16
N GLY A 4 13.34 -2.74 3.01
CA GLY A 4 13.15 -3.23 4.39
C GLY A 4 12.22 -2.36 5.22
N ASP A 5 12.30 -1.04 5.02
CA ASP A 5 11.45 -0.11 5.74
C ASP A 5 9.98 -0.27 5.31
N ALA A 6 9.76 -0.49 4.02
CA ALA A 6 8.41 -0.69 3.51
C ALA A 6 7.79 -1.96 4.09
N ILE A 7 8.55 -3.04 4.15
CA ILE A 7 8.07 -4.30 4.72
C ILE A 7 7.71 -4.11 6.18
N ARG A 8 8.63 -3.49 6.95
CA ARG A 8 8.41 -3.28 8.36
C ARG A 8 7.18 -2.39 8.61
N THR A 9 7.05 -1.34 7.83
CA THR A 9 5.94 -0.41 7.98
C THR A 9 4.61 -1.09 7.66
N CYS A 10 4.55 -1.84 6.58
CA CYS A 10 3.31 -2.49 6.19
C CYS A 10 2.89 -3.58 7.18
N PHE A 11 3.84 -4.31 7.76
CA PHE A 11 3.48 -5.28 8.79
C PHE A 11 3.10 -4.60 10.10
N SER A 12 3.72 -3.49 10.45
CA SER A 12 3.34 -2.77 11.66
C SER A 12 1.94 -2.15 11.51
N LYS A 13 1.53 -1.87 10.30
CA LYS A 13 0.20 -1.34 9.98
C LYS A 13 -0.70 -2.40 9.35
N TYR A 14 -0.63 -3.61 9.86
CA TYR A 14 -1.28 -4.77 9.27
C TYR A 14 -2.76 -4.56 8.98
N ILE A 15 -3.48 -3.92 9.88
CA ILE A 15 -4.89 -3.63 9.73
C ILE A 15 -5.20 -2.13 9.86
N VAL A 16 -4.21 -1.28 9.58
CA VAL A 16 -4.41 0.16 9.65
C VAL A 16 -4.82 0.66 8.28
N PHE A 17 -6.07 1.06 8.16
CA PHE A 17 -6.62 1.55 6.91
C PHE A 17 -6.66 3.07 6.84
N GLU A 18 -6.25 3.74 7.90
CA GLU A 18 -6.21 5.20 7.96
C GLU A 18 -4.83 5.69 7.56
N GLY A 19 -4.76 6.94 7.14
CA GLY A 19 -3.50 7.55 6.74
C GLY A 19 -3.19 7.34 5.28
N ARG A 20 -1.94 7.57 4.94
CA ARG A 20 -1.48 7.54 3.55
C ARG A 20 -0.25 6.65 3.42
N ALA A 21 -0.10 6.00 2.29
CA ALA A 21 1.08 5.22 1.96
C ALA A 21 1.72 5.77 0.70
N SER A 22 3.06 5.87 0.70
CA SER A 22 3.79 6.33 -0.46
C SER A 22 3.88 5.21 -1.52
N ARG A 23 4.27 5.58 -2.74
CA ARG A 23 4.51 4.58 -3.79
C ARG A 23 5.56 3.55 -3.37
N PRO A 24 6.73 3.94 -2.84
CA PRO A 24 7.71 2.94 -2.42
C PRO A 24 7.18 2.02 -1.32
N GLU A 25 6.42 2.55 -0.38
CA GLU A 25 5.87 1.72 0.70
C GLU A 25 5.01 0.60 0.14
N TYR A 26 4.09 0.93 -0.76
CA TYR A 26 3.18 -0.08 -1.31
C TYR A 26 3.90 -1.02 -2.27
N TRP A 27 4.66 -0.47 -3.23
CA TRP A 27 5.22 -1.29 -4.29
C TRP A 27 6.36 -2.17 -3.83
N TRP A 28 7.20 -1.73 -2.86
CA TRP A 28 8.20 -2.61 -2.27
C TRP A 28 7.55 -3.75 -1.50
N PHE A 29 6.46 -3.47 -0.79
CA PHE A 29 5.75 -4.50 -0.05
C PHE A 29 5.06 -5.48 -1.00
N PHE A 30 4.49 -4.97 -2.09
CA PHE A 30 3.88 -5.83 -3.10
C PHE A 30 4.95 -6.74 -3.73
N LEU A 31 6.13 -6.20 -4.03
CA LEU A 31 7.24 -7.01 -4.56
C LEU A 31 7.64 -8.09 -3.58
N PHE A 32 7.72 -7.76 -2.30
CA PHE A 32 8.05 -8.74 -1.28
C PHE A 32 7.00 -9.85 -1.24
N TYR A 33 5.72 -9.49 -1.26
CA TYR A 33 4.65 -10.48 -1.32
C TYR A 33 4.80 -11.38 -2.56
N PHE A 34 5.08 -10.78 -3.70
CA PHE A 34 5.21 -11.54 -4.94
C PHE A 34 6.36 -12.54 -4.84
N ILE A 35 7.49 -12.15 -4.28
CA ILE A 35 8.64 -13.02 -4.11
C ILE A 35 8.29 -14.17 -3.15
N VAL A 36 7.68 -13.86 -2.02
CA VAL A 36 7.31 -14.88 -1.02
C VAL A 36 6.29 -15.84 -1.62
N TYR A 37 5.33 -15.33 -2.37
CA TYR A 37 4.32 -16.18 -3.00
C TYR A 37 4.97 -17.09 -4.05
N ALA A 38 5.91 -16.58 -4.84
CA ALA A 38 6.61 -17.38 -5.84
C ALA A 38 7.42 -18.51 -5.18
N VAL A 39 8.11 -18.21 -4.08
CA VAL A 39 8.83 -19.23 -3.33
C VAL A 39 7.87 -20.26 -2.76
N ALA A 40 6.74 -19.82 -2.22
CA ALA A 40 5.72 -20.72 -1.71
C ALA A 40 5.18 -21.65 -2.81
N ALA A 41 4.97 -21.13 -3.99
CA ALA A 41 4.51 -21.92 -5.12
C ALA A 41 5.54 -22.98 -5.53
N VAL A 42 6.83 -22.65 -5.49
CA VAL A 42 7.91 -23.61 -5.76
C VAL A 42 7.91 -24.70 -4.70
N VAL A 43 7.78 -24.32 -3.43
CA VAL A 43 7.73 -25.29 -2.33
C VAL A 43 6.51 -26.21 -2.51
N ASP A 44 5.34 -25.69 -2.86
CA ASP A 44 4.16 -26.50 -3.09
C ASP A 44 4.40 -27.49 -4.23
N THR A 45 5.06 -27.07 -5.28
CA THR A 45 5.37 -27.95 -6.40
C THR A 45 6.33 -29.04 -5.96
N ALA A 46 7.35 -28.70 -5.20
CA ALA A 46 8.35 -29.68 -4.73
C ALA A 46 7.77 -30.69 -3.76
N LEU A 47 6.82 -30.27 -2.92
CA LEU A 47 6.20 -31.12 -1.93
C LEU A 47 4.89 -31.75 -2.42
N GLU A 48 4.49 -31.40 -3.63
CA GLU A 48 3.23 -31.90 -4.22
C GLU A 48 2.02 -31.59 -3.34
N THR A 49 2.02 -30.40 -2.73
CA THR A 49 0.96 -30.01 -1.81
C THR A 49 -0.12 -29.16 -2.47
N GLY A 50 -0.08 -28.99 -3.79
CA GLY A 50 -1.06 -28.15 -4.50
C GLY A 50 -0.75 -26.69 -4.25
N TYR A 51 -1.68 -25.97 -3.64
CA TYR A 51 -1.47 -24.56 -3.35
C TYR A 51 -1.58 -24.26 -1.87
N VAL A 52 -1.23 -25.20 -1.02
CA VAL A 52 -1.40 -25.02 0.43
C VAL A 52 -0.50 -23.93 0.98
N VAL A 53 0.81 -23.98 0.68
CA VAL A 53 1.75 -23.00 1.21
C VAL A 53 1.46 -21.64 0.59
N ALA A 54 1.25 -21.59 -0.73
CA ALA A 54 0.91 -20.36 -1.42
C ALA A 54 -0.41 -19.75 -0.90
N GLY A 55 -1.39 -20.59 -0.59
CA GLY A 55 -2.65 -20.15 -0.01
C GLY A 55 -2.47 -19.53 1.37
N ILE A 56 -1.61 -20.11 2.20
CA ILE A 56 -1.30 -19.53 3.52
C ILE A 56 -0.62 -18.19 3.35
N VAL A 57 0.32 -18.07 2.44
CA VAL A 57 0.99 -16.78 2.14
C VAL A 57 -0.04 -15.76 1.70
N GLY A 58 -0.97 -16.14 0.81
CA GLY A 58 -2.02 -15.23 0.37
C GLY A 58 -2.88 -14.73 1.52
N LEU A 59 -3.23 -15.61 2.45
CA LEU A 59 -4.03 -15.22 3.61
C LEU A 59 -3.25 -14.30 4.55
N VAL A 60 -1.99 -14.59 4.79
CA VAL A 60 -1.16 -13.77 5.68
C VAL A 60 -0.98 -12.36 5.13
N PHE A 61 -0.81 -12.23 3.82
CA PHE A 61 -0.56 -10.93 3.20
C PHE A 61 -1.84 -10.20 2.79
N PHE A 62 -2.99 -10.85 2.85
CA PHE A 62 -4.22 -10.25 2.35
C PHE A 62 -4.55 -8.93 3.04
N LEU A 63 -4.61 -8.94 4.35
CA LEU A 63 -4.97 -7.73 5.10
C LEU A 63 -3.90 -6.62 5.00
N PRO A 64 -2.61 -6.91 5.19
CA PRO A 64 -1.63 -5.83 5.07
C PRO A 64 -1.52 -5.28 3.65
N LEU A 65 -1.72 -6.10 2.62
CA LEU A 65 -1.75 -5.57 1.26
C LEU A 65 -2.98 -4.73 1.02
N LEU A 66 -4.13 -5.15 1.52
CA LEU A 66 -5.35 -4.38 1.40
C LEU A 66 -5.22 -3.06 2.16
N ALA A 67 -4.69 -3.10 3.37
CA ALA A 67 -4.49 -1.89 4.16
C ALA A 67 -3.53 -0.92 3.46
N ALA A 68 -2.44 -1.44 2.92
CA ALA A 68 -1.48 -0.62 2.19
C ALA A 68 -2.10 -0.04 0.91
N ALA A 69 -2.89 -0.81 0.19
CA ALA A 69 -3.56 -0.35 -1.02
C ALA A 69 -4.56 0.77 -0.70
N ILE A 70 -5.33 0.62 0.35
CA ILE A 70 -6.29 1.64 0.76
C ILE A 70 -5.54 2.92 1.18
N ARG A 71 -4.47 2.78 1.97
CA ARG A 71 -3.65 3.94 2.34
C ARG A 71 -3.00 4.58 1.11
N ARG A 72 -2.70 3.78 0.10
CA ARG A 72 -2.15 4.30 -1.15
C ARG A 72 -3.20 5.09 -1.93
N LEU A 73 -4.44 4.63 -1.95
CA LEU A 73 -5.54 5.39 -2.55
C LEU A 73 -5.74 6.72 -1.81
N HIS A 74 -5.63 6.70 -0.48
CA HIS A 74 -5.73 7.92 0.30
C HIS A 74 -4.62 8.91 -0.05
N ASP A 75 -3.44 8.42 -0.38
CA ASP A 75 -2.31 9.29 -0.75
C ASP A 75 -2.61 10.07 -2.03
N THR A 76 -3.42 9.52 -2.92
CA THR A 76 -3.85 10.21 -4.12
C THR A 76 -5.16 10.96 -3.95
N GLY A 77 -5.66 11.05 -2.72
CA GLY A 77 -6.91 11.76 -2.43
C GLY A 77 -8.16 10.96 -2.70
N ARG A 78 -8.04 9.67 -2.93
CA ARG A 78 -9.20 8.82 -3.23
C ARG A 78 -9.61 8.03 -2.01
N SER A 79 -10.91 7.78 -1.89
CA SER A 79 -11.44 6.93 -0.84
C SER A 79 -11.00 5.48 -1.05
N GLY A 80 -10.88 4.74 0.02
CA GLY A 80 -10.55 3.31 -0.06
C GLY A 80 -11.59 2.49 -0.80
N TRP A 81 -12.81 3.00 -0.91
CA TRP A 81 -13.85 2.30 -1.66
C TRP A 81 -13.53 2.16 -3.14
N TRP A 82 -12.62 2.99 -3.68
CA TRP A 82 -12.17 2.84 -5.05
C TRP A 82 -11.47 1.50 -5.28
N TYR A 83 -11.02 0.81 -4.23
CA TYR A 83 -10.44 -0.51 -4.38
C TYR A 83 -11.45 -1.50 -4.99
N LEU A 84 -12.74 -1.29 -4.76
CA LEU A 84 -13.77 -2.17 -5.30
C LEU A 84 -13.88 -2.14 -6.83
N ILE A 85 -13.18 -1.21 -7.49
CA ILE A 85 -13.17 -1.19 -8.95
C ILE A 85 -12.53 -2.46 -9.49
N ILE A 86 -11.77 -3.19 -8.69
CA ILE A 86 -11.16 -4.44 -9.10
C ILE A 86 -12.23 -5.49 -9.44
N LEU A 87 -13.46 -5.30 -9.00
CA LEU A 87 -14.55 -6.21 -9.32
C LEU A 87 -14.98 -6.11 -10.79
N ILE A 88 -14.57 -5.05 -11.49
CA ILE A 88 -14.81 -4.93 -12.93
C ILE A 88 -13.65 -5.67 -13.61
N PRO A 89 -13.90 -6.77 -14.33
CA PRO A 89 -12.82 -7.56 -14.92
C PRO A 89 -11.97 -6.75 -15.87
N PHE A 90 -10.67 -6.97 -15.84
CA PHE A 90 -9.67 -6.35 -16.69
C PHE A 90 -9.60 -4.83 -16.56
N VAL A 91 -10.65 -4.11 -16.91
CA VAL A 91 -10.66 -2.65 -16.87
C VAL A 91 -10.44 -2.14 -15.46
N GLY A 92 -11.15 -2.72 -14.49
CA GLY A 92 -11.02 -2.31 -13.10
C GLY A 92 -9.63 -2.58 -12.56
N PHE A 93 -9.04 -3.70 -12.89
CA PHE A 93 -7.68 -4.04 -12.47
C PHE A 93 -6.68 -3.04 -13.02
N ILE A 94 -6.80 -2.68 -14.30
CA ILE A 94 -5.88 -1.72 -14.92
C ILE A 94 -6.04 -0.33 -14.28
N ILE A 95 -7.29 0.10 -14.07
CA ILE A 95 -7.54 1.40 -13.44
C ILE A 95 -6.99 1.43 -12.03
N LEU A 96 -7.16 0.36 -11.28
CA LEU A 96 -6.64 0.30 -9.91
C LEU A 96 -5.13 0.40 -9.91
N ILE A 97 -4.43 -0.30 -10.80
CA ILE A 97 -2.98 -0.21 -10.89
C ILE A 97 -2.56 1.23 -11.20
N VAL A 98 -3.25 1.89 -12.11
CA VAL A 98 -2.96 3.29 -12.43
C VAL A 98 -3.10 4.16 -11.19
N PHE A 99 -4.16 3.97 -10.41
CA PHE A 99 -4.34 4.74 -9.19
C PHE A 99 -3.22 4.47 -8.18
N LEU A 100 -2.86 3.21 -7.98
CA LEU A 100 -1.82 2.85 -7.02
C LEU A 100 -0.43 3.32 -7.45
N ALA A 101 -0.20 3.46 -8.74
CA ALA A 101 1.07 3.91 -9.26
C ALA A 101 1.13 5.43 -9.45
N SER A 102 0.00 6.12 -9.29
CA SER A 102 -0.06 7.57 -9.48
C SER A 102 0.69 8.30 -8.38
N GLN A 103 1.14 9.50 -8.70
CA GLN A 103 1.79 10.31 -7.70
C GLN A 103 0.78 10.74 -6.65
N GLY A 104 1.17 10.67 -5.40
CA GLY A 104 0.32 11.11 -4.31
C GLY A 104 0.21 12.63 -4.25
N ASN A 105 -0.74 13.11 -3.49
CA ASN A 105 -0.91 14.55 -3.31
C ASN A 105 0.31 15.11 -2.58
N PRO A 106 0.92 16.15 -3.09
CA PRO A 106 2.13 16.71 -2.46
C PRO A 106 1.85 17.40 -1.13
N ALA A 107 0.62 17.81 -0.90
CA ALA A 107 0.24 18.53 0.30
C ALA A 107 -0.67 17.66 1.16
N GLN A 108 -1.02 18.16 2.32
CA GLN A 108 -1.97 17.48 3.17
C GLN A 108 -3.32 17.38 2.47
N ASN A 109 -3.97 16.25 2.60
CA ASN A 109 -5.33 16.07 2.11
C ASN A 109 -6.21 15.56 3.26
N GLU A 110 -7.46 15.17 2.96
CA GLU A 110 -8.38 14.75 4.01
C GLU A 110 -7.92 13.50 4.77
N TYR A 111 -6.92 12.79 4.27
CA TYR A 111 -6.40 11.60 4.92
C TYR A 111 -5.09 11.84 5.68
N GLY A 112 -4.65 13.06 5.75
CA GLY A 112 -3.49 13.44 6.53
C GLY A 112 -2.35 14.04 5.70
N PRO A 113 -1.20 14.24 6.35
CA PRO A 113 -0.04 14.79 5.65
C PRO A 113 0.59 13.74 4.74
N PRO A 114 1.37 14.17 3.75
CA PRO A 114 2.04 13.23 2.86
C PRO A 114 2.98 12.30 3.64
N PRO A 115 3.07 11.04 3.27
CA PRO A 115 3.95 10.11 3.96
C PRO A 115 5.40 10.55 3.80
N GLY A 116 6.10 10.68 4.90
CA GLY A 116 7.47 11.14 4.90
C GLY A 116 7.61 12.58 4.42
N GLY A 117 6.51 13.15 4.05
CA GLY A 117 6.57 14.44 3.44
C GLY A 117 6.97 15.52 4.36
N THR A 118 6.76 15.27 5.62
CA THR A 118 7.21 16.27 6.53
C THR A 118 8.66 16.41 6.42
N ALA A 119 9.28 15.38 6.04
CA ALA A 119 10.67 15.48 6.05
C ALA A 119 11.06 16.13 4.81
N MET A 120 10.24 16.22 3.93
CA MET A 120 10.59 16.69 2.85
C MET A 120 10.66 17.99 2.95
N GLY A 121 10.98 18.28 2.70
CA GLY A 121 10.98 19.47 2.90
C GLY A 121 11.51 19.69 4.12
N GLY A 122 11.75 18.83 4.56
CA GLY A 122 12.26 18.91 5.79
C GLY A 122 11.52 19.80 6.62
N THR A 123 10.86 20.33 6.20
CA THR A 123 10.33 21.22 6.91
C THR A 123 9.13 20.82 7.05
N ALA A 124 9.22 19.98 7.69
CA ALA A 124 8.16 19.83 8.30
C ALA A 124 7.40 20.95 8.23
N VAL A 125 6.79 21.01 7.51
CA VAL A 125 6.06 21.99 7.34
C VAL A 125 5.23 22.18 8.47
N ALA A 126 5.54 23.00 9.23
CA ALA A 126 4.65 23.44 10.24
C ALA A 126 3.35 23.78 9.57
N PRO A 127 2.25 23.43 10.17
CA PRO A 127 0.97 23.83 9.64
C PRO A 127 0.96 25.36 9.59
N PRO A 128 0.30 25.92 8.63
CA PRO A 128 0.20 27.36 8.57
C PRO A 128 -0.43 27.89 9.84
N PRO A 129 -0.01 29.04 10.29
CA PRO A 129 -0.62 29.61 11.47
C PRO A 129 -2.10 29.85 11.22
N PRO A 130 -2.90 29.76 12.25
CA PRO A 130 -4.32 30.04 12.07
C PRO A 130 -4.49 31.47 11.62
N PRO A 131 -5.53 31.76 10.87
CA PRO A 131 -5.77 33.11 10.44
C PRO A 131 -5.99 34.01 11.65
N PRO A 132 -5.60 35.24 11.53
CA PRO A 132 -5.81 36.15 12.63
C PRO A 132 -7.30 36.30 12.89
N ALA A 133 -7.63 36.44 14.10
CA ALA A 133 -9.01 36.54 14.51
C ALA A 133 -9.72 37.72 13.86
#